data_32b0915a0e083dbbbf7d85db7ccbac5a
#
_entry.id   32b0915a0e083dbbbf7d85db7ccbac5a
#
_cell.length_a   1.000
_cell.length_b   1.000
_cell.length_c   1.000
_cell.angle_alpha   90.00
_cell.angle_beta   90.00
_cell.angle_gamma   90.00
#
_symmetry.space_group_name_H-M   'P 1'
#
loop_
_entity.id
_entity.type
_entity.pdbx_description
1 polymer ?
#
loop_
_entity_poly.entity_id
_entity_poly.type
_entity_poly.pdbx_seq_one_letter_code
_entity_poly.pdbx_strand_id
1 'polypeptide(L)'
;MKMYEVLELQNLYSSISNTKMPLKTTYKFTRLMKRAEEELAFYQSKFQEIVQEFGDKDEEGQYIMTEDGMSIKIIAGKETECNQRLLELRNLDVEIDNIKFSIEELEGIDVSIQELSCLMSLIED
;
A
#
# COMPACT_ATOMS: atom_id res chain seq x y z
N MET A 1 -5.45 2.66 10.49
CA MET A 1 -5.23 1.83 9.29
C MET A 1 -3.79 1.36 9.29
N LYS A 2 -3.55 0.15 8.92
CA LYS A 2 -2.18 -0.37 8.77
C LYS A 2 -1.59 -0.02 7.41
N MET A 3 -0.27 0.05 7.32
CA MET A 3 0.40 0.40 6.06
C MET A 3 0.01 -0.57 4.93
N TYR A 4 -0.13 -1.87 5.20
CA TYR A 4 -0.54 -2.82 4.16
C TYR A 4 -1.94 -2.51 3.61
N GLU A 5 -2.83 -1.95 4.44
CA GLU A 5 -4.15 -1.52 3.99
C GLU A 5 -4.06 -0.28 3.09
N VAL A 6 -3.11 0.63 3.39
CA VAL A 6 -2.85 1.79 2.54
C VAL A 6 -2.35 1.35 1.16
N LEU A 7 -1.51 0.32 1.12
CA LEU A 7 -1.05 -0.26 -0.14
C LEU A 7 -2.23 -0.83 -0.97
N GLU A 8 -3.20 -1.44 -0.29
CA GLU A 8 -4.40 -1.96 -0.95
C GLU A 8 -5.29 -0.86 -1.52
N LEU A 9 -5.27 0.33 -0.91
CA LEU A 9 -6.02 1.48 -1.43
C LEU A 9 -5.60 1.87 -2.84
N GLN A 10 -4.34 1.66 -3.21
CA GLN A 10 -3.89 1.91 -4.58
C GLN A 10 -4.61 1.02 -5.58
N ASN A 11 -4.79 -0.25 -5.23
CA ASN A 11 -5.49 -1.20 -6.10
C ASN A 11 -6.97 -0.83 -6.24
N LEU A 12 -7.59 -0.45 -5.13
CA LEU A 12 -8.97 0.03 -5.14
C LEU A 12 -9.10 1.28 -6.03
N TYR A 13 -8.21 2.25 -5.86
CA TYR A 13 -8.23 3.46 -6.66
C TYR A 13 -8.11 3.16 -8.16
N SER A 14 -7.18 2.28 -8.53
CA SER A 14 -7.02 1.87 -9.93
C SER A 14 -8.30 1.25 -10.50
N SER A 15 -9.02 0.51 -9.67
CA SER A 15 -10.26 -0.15 -10.04
C SER A 15 -11.41 0.83 -10.24
N ILE A 16 -11.50 1.90 -9.45
CA ILE A 16 -12.63 2.83 -9.46
C ILE A 16 -12.32 4.22 -10.03
N SER A 17 -11.08 4.46 -10.47
CA SER A 17 -10.64 5.80 -10.90
C SER A 17 -11.46 6.38 -12.05
N ASN A 18 -12.04 5.54 -12.90
CA ASN A 18 -12.90 5.97 -14.01
C ASN A 18 -14.38 5.82 -13.73
N THR A 19 -14.74 5.40 -12.51
CA THR A 19 -16.14 5.26 -12.13
C THR A 19 -16.73 6.62 -11.80
N LYS A 20 -17.84 6.95 -12.42
CA LYS A 20 -18.57 8.18 -12.12
C LYS A 20 -19.36 7.99 -10.84
N MET A 21 -19.25 8.96 -9.95
CA MET A 21 -19.94 8.94 -8.67
C MET A 21 -20.30 10.35 -8.25
N PRO A 22 -21.19 10.52 -7.25
CA PRO A 22 -21.56 11.87 -6.79
C PRO A 22 -20.31 12.65 -6.34
N LEU A 23 -20.37 13.95 -6.53
CA LEU A 23 -19.24 14.85 -6.22
C LEU A 23 -18.74 14.69 -4.79
N LYS A 24 -19.64 14.56 -3.82
CA LYS A 24 -19.27 14.38 -2.41
C LYS A 24 -18.40 13.13 -2.20
N THR A 25 -18.79 12.03 -2.80
CA THR A 25 -18.05 10.77 -2.72
C THR A 25 -16.70 10.87 -3.42
N THR A 26 -16.69 11.46 -4.62
CA THR A 26 -15.46 11.72 -5.37
C THR A 26 -14.49 12.57 -4.55
N TYR A 27 -14.98 13.61 -3.90
CA TYR A 27 -14.16 14.49 -3.07
C TYR A 27 -13.51 13.73 -1.92
N LYS A 28 -14.27 12.85 -1.25
CA LYS A 28 -13.75 12.02 -0.16
C LYS A 28 -12.65 11.06 -0.65
N PHE A 29 -12.87 10.40 -1.79
CA PHE A 29 -11.85 9.51 -2.36
C PHE A 29 -10.61 10.29 -2.78
N THR A 30 -10.78 11.47 -3.34
CA THR A 30 -9.64 12.32 -3.72
C THR A 30 -8.80 12.70 -2.51
N ARG A 31 -9.43 13.07 -1.41
CA ARG A 31 -8.73 13.41 -0.16
C ARG A 31 -8.02 12.17 0.41
N LEU A 32 -8.72 11.05 0.41
CA LEU A 32 -8.17 9.79 0.89
C LEU A 32 -6.90 9.41 0.11
N MET A 33 -6.97 9.51 -1.22
CA MET A 33 -5.83 9.14 -2.05
C MET A 33 -4.66 10.10 -1.91
N LYS A 34 -4.91 11.39 -1.73
CA LYS A 34 -3.83 12.34 -1.45
C LYS A 34 -3.11 12.02 -0.15
N ARG A 35 -3.85 11.68 0.89
CA ARG A 35 -3.25 11.29 2.16
C ARG A 35 -2.50 9.97 2.03
N ALA A 36 -3.06 9.03 1.30
CA ALA A 36 -2.41 7.74 1.05
C ALA A 36 -1.10 7.91 0.28
N GLU A 37 -1.05 8.80 -0.70
CA GLU A 37 0.18 9.08 -1.46
C GLU A 37 1.34 9.50 -0.58
N GLU A 38 1.09 10.33 0.43
CA GLU A 38 2.12 10.75 1.38
C GLU A 38 2.69 9.56 2.15
N GLU A 39 1.81 8.68 2.61
CA GLU A 39 2.21 7.48 3.35
C GLU A 39 2.92 6.47 2.46
N LEU A 40 2.48 6.36 1.21
CA LEU A 40 3.11 5.48 0.24
C LEU A 40 4.50 5.95 -0.15
N ALA A 41 4.73 7.25 -0.22
CA ALA A 41 6.06 7.81 -0.46
C ALA A 41 7.01 7.44 0.69
N PHE A 42 6.54 7.53 1.93
CA PHE A 42 7.30 7.08 3.10
C PHE A 42 7.60 5.58 3.01
N TYR A 43 6.59 4.77 2.70
CA TYR A 43 6.76 3.33 2.55
C TYR A 43 7.83 3.00 1.51
N GLN A 44 7.77 3.62 0.34
CA GLN A 44 8.72 3.36 -0.74
C GLN A 44 10.14 3.75 -0.34
N SER A 45 10.30 4.88 0.34
CA SER A 45 11.60 5.32 0.82
C SER A 45 12.21 4.30 1.79
N LYS A 46 11.41 3.81 2.74
CA LYS A 46 11.86 2.81 3.70
C LYS A 46 12.10 1.44 3.07
N PHE A 47 11.27 1.08 2.11
CA PHE A 47 11.45 -0.16 1.33
C PHE A 47 12.80 -0.13 0.59
N GLN A 48 13.13 0.99 -0.03
CA GLN A 48 14.40 1.18 -0.73
C GLN A 48 15.59 1.05 0.23
N GLU A 49 15.50 1.62 1.43
CA GLU A 49 16.54 1.49 2.45
C GLU A 49 16.76 0.01 2.83
N ILE A 50 15.68 -0.75 2.98
CA ILE A 50 15.75 -2.18 3.29
C ILE A 50 16.42 -2.94 2.14
N VAL A 51 16.05 -2.64 0.90
CA VAL A 51 16.66 -3.26 -0.28
C VAL A 51 18.16 -2.96 -0.34
N GLN A 52 18.55 -1.73 -0.05
CA GLN A 52 19.98 -1.34 -0.06
C GLN A 52 20.76 -2.07 1.03
N GLU A 53 20.15 -2.28 2.19
CA GLU A 53 20.80 -2.95 3.32
C GLU A 53 20.92 -4.46 3.13
N PHE A 54 19.86 -5.10 2.60
CA PHE A 54 19.76 -6.56 2.55
C PHE A 54 19.88 -7.16 1.16
N GLY A 55 19.82 -6.36 0.11
CA GLY A 55 19.96 -6.85 -1.26
C GLY A 55 21.38 -7.31 -1.56
N ASP A 56 21.52 -8.51 -2.13
CA ASP A 56 22.82 -9.05 -2.53
C ASP A 56 23.28 -8.38 -3.82
N LYS A 57 24.57 -8.09 -3.91
CA LYS A 57 25.17 -7.40 -5.07
C LYS A 57 26.30 -8.22 -5.63
N ASP A 58 26.47 -8.13 -6.95
CA ASP A 58 27.61 -8.72 -7.65
C ASP A 58 28.86 -7.83 -7.50
N GLU A 59 29.97 -8.26 -8.11
CA GLU A 59 31.24 -7.55 -8.03
C GLU A 59 31.18 -6.15 -8.66
N GLU A 60 30.23 -5.92 -9.55
CA GLU A 60 30.02 -4.62 -10.21
C GLU A 60 29.09 -3.71 -9.43
N GLY A 61 28.60 -4.16 -8.28
CA GLY A 61 27.70 -3.39 -7.43
C GLY A 61 26.24 -3.39 -7.85
N GLN A 62 25.87 -4.28 -8.78
CA GLN A 62 24.49 -4.44 -9.21
C GLN A 62 23.77 -5.51 -8.41
N TYR A 63 22.48 -5.30 -8.14
CA TYR A 63 21.69 -6.27 -7.42
C TYR A 63 21.55 -7.57 -8.19
N ILE A 64 21.70 -8.69 -7.47
CA ILE A 64 21.51 -10.03 -8.02
C ILE A 64 20.01 -10.33 -7.95
N MET A 65 19.42 -10.77 -9.07
CA MET A 65 18.01 -11.15 -9.11
C MET A 65 17.84 -12.62 -8.76
N THR A 66 16.65 -12.98 -8.26
CA THR A 66 16.28 -14.37 -8.05
C THR A 66 16.17 -15.09 -9.42
N GLU A 67 16.15 -16.43 -9.40
CA GLU A 67 16.10 -17.24 -10.64
C GLU A 67 14.94 -16.88 -11.56
N ASP A 68 13.80 -16.53 -10.98
CA ASP A 68 12.61 -16.12 -11.75
C ASP A 68 12.73 -14.67 -12.28
N GLY A 69 13.75 -13.93 -11.88
CA GLY A 69 13.96 -12.54 -12.30
C GLY A 69 12.98 -11.52 -11.72
N MET A 70 12.14 -11.92 -10.78
CA MET A 70 11.07 -11.07 -10.26
C MET A 70 11.44 -10.35 -8.97
N SER A 71 12.48 -10.77 -8.27
CA SER A 71 12.86 -10.20 -6.98
C SER A 71 14.36 -10.05 -6.87
N ILE A 72 14.80 -9.19 -5.96
CA ILE A 72 16.21 -9.04 -5.61
C ILE A 72 16.56 -10.13 -4.60
N LYS A 73 17.67 -10.81 -4.86
CA LYS A 73 18.19 -11.84 -3.94
C LYS A 73 18.65 -11.17 -2.65
N ILE A 74 18.31 -11.78 -1.52
CA ILE A 74 18.72 -11.30 -0.20
C ILE A 74 20.07 -11.93 0.18
N ILE A 75 20.93 -11.16 0.84
CA ILE A 75 22.22 -11.62 1.34
C ILE A 75 22.00 -12.89 2.17
N ALA A 76 22.77 -13.96 1.88
CA ALA A 76 22.65 -15.23 2.56
C ALA A 76 22.80 -15.07 4.07
N GLY A 77 21.86 -15.64 4.83
CA GLY A 77 21.82 -15.54 6.29
C GLY A 77 21.09 -14.31 6.82
N LYS A 78 20.61 -13.42 5.95
CA LYS A 78 19.91 -12.20 6.33
C LYS A 78 18.41 -12.22 5.99
N GLU A 79 17.91 -13.32 5.45
CA GLU A 79 16.52 -13.42 5.00
C GLU A 79 15.51 -13.19 6.11
N THR A 80 15.75 -13.77 7.29
CA THR A 80 14.86 -13.64 8.44
C THR A 80 14.79 -12.18 8.92
N GLU A 81 15.96 -11.55 9.04
CA GLU A 81 16.04 -10.14 9.48
C GLU A 81 15.35 -9.21 8.46
N CYS A 82 15.60 -9.43 7.18
CA CYS A 82 14.98 -8.66 6.11
C CYS A 82 13.45 -8.80 6.16
N ASN A 83 12.94 -10.02 6.26
CA ASN A 83 11.51 -10.27 6.34
C ASN A 83 10.88 -9.61 7.56
N GLN A 84 11.57 -9.65 8.70
CA GLN A 84 11.10 -8.99 9.91
C GLN A 84 10.99 -7.47 9.71
N ARG A 85 11.98 -6.86 9.08
CA ARG A 85 11.96 -5.43 8.78
C ARG A 85 10.81 -5.05 7.84
N LEU A 86 10.57 -5.88 6.83
CA LEU A 86 9.43 -5.67 5.91
C LEU A 86 8.09 -5.82 6.61
N LEU A 87 7.96 -6.80 7.50
CA LEU A 87 6.73 -6.97 8.29
C LEU A 87 6.48 -5.76 9.19
N GLU A 88 7.50 -5.26 9.87
CA GLU A 88 7.37 -4.08 10.71
C GLU A 88 6.88 -2.88 9.89
N LEU A 89 7.45 -2.69 8.70
CA LEU A 89 7.06 -1.61 7.81
C LEU A 89 5.59 -1.73 7.38
N ARG A 90 5.16 -2.93 7.01
CA ARG A 90 3.77 -3.18 6.58
C ARG A 90 2.76 -3.05 7.71
N ASN A 91 3.19 -3.27 8.94
CA ASN A 91 2.30 -3.22 10.12
C ASN A 91 2.32 -1.89 10.85
N LEU A 92 2.99 -0.87 10.29
CA LEU A 92 2.94 0.46 10.86
C LEU A 92 1.51 0.99 10.91
N ASP A 93 1.17 1.63 12.01
CA ASP A 93 -0.11 2.31 12.12
C ASP A 93 -0.05 3.64 11.37
N VAL A 94 -1.01 3.86 10.50
CA VAL A 94 -1.12 5.07 9.69
C VAL A 94 -2.38 5.80 10.07
N GLU A 95 -2.27 7.08 10.36
CA GLU A 95 -3.44 7.93 10.62
C GLU A 95 -3.97 8.45 9.28
N ILE A 96 -5.19 8.08 8.98
CA ILE A 96 -5.93 8.64 7.85
C ILE A 96 -6.95 9.60 8.44
N ASP A 97 -6.75 10.88 8.18
CA ASP A 97 -7.54 11.97 8.78
C ASP A 97 -9.03 11.81 8.50
N ASN A 98 -9.84 11.70 9.54
CA ASN A 98 -11.30 11.86 9.61
C ASN A 98 -12.11 11.67 8.31
N ILE A 99 -11.62 10.88 7.37
CA ILE A 99 -12.34 10.59 6.13
C ILE A 99 -13.19 9.36 6.41
N LYS A 100 -14.51 9.56 6.43
CA LYS A 100 -15.45 8.48 6.67
C LYS A 100 -16.48 8.42 5.57
N PHE A 101 -16.85 7.21 5.19
CA PHE A 101 -17.87 6.93 4.19
C PHE A 101 -19.07 6.29 4.85
N SER A 102 -20.26 6.61 4.37
CA SER A 102 -21.46 5.84 4.70
C SER A 102 -21.63 4.75 3.64
N ILE A 103 -22.34 3.70 3.99
CA ILE A 103 -22.68 2.64 3.03
C ILE A 103 -23.43 3.24 1.82
N GLU A 104 -24.31 4.19 2.08
CA GLU A 104 -25.08 4.86 1.01
C GLU A 104 -24.18 5.59 0.03
N GLU A 105 -23.10 6.21 0.49
CA GLU A 105 -22.16 6.91 -0.38
C GLU A 105 -21.41 5.94 -1.32
N LEU A 106 -21.33 4.68 -0.95
CA LEU A 106 -20.65 3.65 -1.73
C LEU A 106 -21.60 2.87 -2.66
N GLU A 107 -22.92 3.12 -2.56
CA GLU A 107 -23.89 2.48 -3.45
C GLU A 107 -23.61 2.82 -4.90
N GLY A 108 -23.73 1.83 -5.78
CA GLY A 108 -23.48 2.00 -7.20
C GLY A 108 -22.01 1.89 -7.59
N ILE A 109 -21.13 1.71 -6.62
CA ILE A 109 -19.70 1.46 -6.88
C ILE A 109 -19.46 -0.03 -6.79
N ASP A 110 -19.07 -0.62 -7.92
CA ASP A 110 -18.79 -2.04 -7.98
C ASP A 110 -17.39 -2.31 -7.42
N VAL A 111 -17.33 -3.03 -6.30
CA VAL A 111 -16.08 -3.41 -5.65
C VAL A 111 -16.12 -4.87 -5.25
N SER A 112 -14.97 -5.51 -5.23
CA SER A 112 -14.82 -6.86 -4.71
C SER A 112 -14.84 -6.86 -3.18
N ILE A 113 -15.03 -8.03 -2.59
CA ILE A 113 -14.95 -8.19 -1.13
C ILE A 113 -13.59 -7.72 -0.62
N GLN A 114 -12.52 -8.06 -1.34
CA GLN A 114 -11.16 -7.67 -0.96
C GLN A 114 -10.98 -6.16 -1.01
N GLU A 115 -11.49 -5.51 -2.05
CA GLU A 115 -11.42 -4.06 -2.19
C GLU A 115 -12.21 -3.36 -1.10
N LEU A 116 -13.40 -3.85 -0.78
CA LEU A 116 -14.20 -3.28 0.31
C LEU A 116 -13.52 -3.43 1.66
N SER A 117 -12.82 -4.56 1.87
CA SER A 117 -12.15 -4.85 3.14
C SER A 117 -11.15 -3.76 3.52
N CYS A 118 -10.45 -3.16 2.56
CA CYS A 118 -9.50 -2.10 2.87
C CYS A 118 -10.16 -0.79 3.30
N LEU A 119 -11.47 -0.62 3.02
CA LEU A 119 -12.24 0.55 3.42
C LEU A 119 -13.00 0.37 4.72
N MET A 120 -13.06 -0.86 5.27
CA MET A 120 -13.95 -1.16 6.41
C MET A 120 -13.73 -0.24 7.60
N SER A 121 -12.47 0.10 7.90
CA SER A 121 -12.17 1.01 9.02
C SER A 121 -12.64 2.44 8.77
N LEU A 122 -12.95 2.78 7.53
CA LEU A 122 -13.37 4.13 7.12
C LEU A 122 -14.88 4.23 6.89
N ILE A 123 -15.62 3.14 7.10
CA ILE A 123 -17.07 3.12 6.92
C ILE A 123 -17.76 3.36 8.24
N GLU A 124 -18.65 4.34 8.26
CA GLU A 124 -19.54 4.61 9.39
C GLU A 124 -20.98 4.33 8.97
N ASP A 125 -21.69 3.60 9.78
CA ASP A 125 -23.12 3.35 9.59
C ASP A 125 -23.98 4.46 10.16
#